data_52cd39d0b2ef220dd59c654955a7cca4
#
_entry.id   52cd39d0b2ef220dd59c654955a7cca4
#
_cell.length_a   1.000
_cell.length_b   1.000
_cell.length_c   1.000
_cell.angle_alpha   90.00
_cell.angle_beta   90.00
_cell.angle_gamma   90.00
#
_symmetry.space_group_name_H-M   'P 1'
#
loop_
_entity.id
_entity.type
_entity.pdbx_description
1 polymer ?
#
loop_
_entity_poly.entity_id
_entity_poly.type
_entity_poly.pdbx_seq_one_letter_code
_entity_poly.pdbx_strand_id
1 'polypeptide(L)'
;MTFTSLRALHALIGTAIDDMERVYHACSPDLDYPSIDKPYYKAAQHTPEEELAESLASDEAVAAAAKRIVAACGHLSHTVNKPWFGLVEDVHGGITAECIRFMETANIVEILREAGPEGLHVDSLLKQILELRPKARNAAVGDGPLTPAHLGHILRLLATSHYLREVKPNVFANNRVSSYIDSGKSVAYLREAPDKKYTDTDGVAASVGITYVVLSLVSVGDDQKTKKTKKTWAAPFNIAFDTPLEYFPWLELPGNEARLTRFGHGMTGTRQWEAKNFILQGFDWADLPEGSVLIDVGGGIGGTSIIVAEAHPHLRVVVEDREPVVSAAISAWGPRYAPLFESGRMSYRARDFFRAPWDPLTLRDGRTVTAPSVFMLRLILHDWSDDDSRRILTRLRAAARPETKLLVGDLLLPFACRDDADADTSASPSPAAEPSFAPDGSPLLPNLGKGNVHGYLLDIMMMGMFNAREKTTAEMSALLLSAGWKVTDVRRTPGNLWGYTTAVPV
;
A
#
# COMPACT_ATOMS: atom_id res chain seq x y z
N MET A 1 14.33 -35.12 9.07
CA MET A 1 14.40 -33.84 9.84
C MET A 1 13.22 -32.94 9.63
N THR A 2 12.31 -33.24 8.69
CA THR A 2 11.09 -32.46 8.46
C THR A 2 10.22 -32.30 9.71
N PHE A 3 10.04 -33.38 10.52
CA PHE A 3 9.29 -33.26 11.78
C PHE A 3 9.93 -32.30 12.79
N THR A 4 11.27 -32.19 12.83
CA THR A 4 11.95 -31.21 13.69
C THR A 4 11.60 -29.78 13.25
N SER A 5 11.62 -29.50 11.93
CA SER A 5 11.22 -28.20 11.37
C SER A 5 9.75 -27.89 11.62
N LEU A 6 8.85 -28.87 11.45
CA LEU A 6 7.41 -28.69 11.75
C LEU A 6 7.17 -28.35 13.24
N ARG A 7 7.90 -29.01 14.16
CA ARG A 7 7.82 -28.69 15.61
C ARG A 7 8.38 -27.30 15.91
N ALA A 8 9.46 -26.89 15.25
CA ALA A 8 10.02 -25.54 15.40
C ALA A 8 9.05 -24.46 14.91
N LEU A 9 8.38 -24.67 13.78
CA LEU A 9 7.33 -23.77 13.26
C LEU A 9 6.15 -23.67 14.24
N HIS A 10 5.70 -24.80 14.79
CA HIS A 10 4.64 -24.82 15.80
C HIS A 10 5.03 -24.05 17.06
N ALA A 11 6.26 -24.22 17.56
CA ALA A 11 6.75 -23.48 18.72
C ALA A 11 6.82 -21.97 18.45
N LEU A 12 7.26 -21.57 17.24
CA LEU A 12 7.25 -20.14 16.83
C LEU A 12 5.85 -19.54 16.85
N ILE A 13 4.84 -20.28 16.37
CA ILE A 13 3.45 -19.83 16.41
C ILE A 13 3.01 -19.60 17.86
N GLY A 14 3.24 -20.58 18.75
CA GLY A 14 2.89 -20.47 20.17
C GLY A 14 3.54 -19.26 20.83
N THR A 15 4.88 -19.12 20.70
CA THR A 15 5.62 -17.97 21.26
C THR A 15 5.11 -16.63 20.72
N ALA A 16 4.76 -16.55 19.41
CA ALA A 16 4.25 -15.33 18.84
C ALA A 16 2.82 -14.99 19.33
N ILE A 17 1.98 -16.00 19.61
CA ILE A 17 0.68 -15.80 20.28
C ILE A 17 0.90 -15.26 21.70
N ASP A 18 1.80 -15.86 22.48
CA ASP A 18 2.14 -15.40 23.85
C ASP A 18 2.65 -13.94 23.84
N ASP A 19 3.42 -13.55 22.82
CA ASP A 19 3.89 -12.17 22.65
C ASP A 19 2.73 -11.19 22.40
N MET A 20 1.77 -11.56 21.55
CA MET A 20 0.57 -10.75 21.30
C MET A 20 -0.30 -10.62 22.56
N GLU A 21 -0.59 -11.76 23.21
CA GLU A 21 -1.40 -11.82 24.43
C GLU A 21 -0.81 -10.95 25.52
N ARG A 22 0.50 -10.95 25.69
CA ARG A 22 1.20 -10.11 26.69
C ARG A 22 0.96 -8.62 26.45
N VAL A 23 0.94 -8.15 25.20
CA VAL A 23 0.66 -6.73 24.87
C VAL A 23 -0.79 -6.38 25.22
N TYR A 24 -1.74 -7.24 24.83
CA TYR A 24 -3.15 -7.03 25.10
C TYR A 24 -3.44 -7.03 26.60
N HIS A 25 -2.97 -8.04 27.33
CA HIS A 25 -3.19 -8.17 28.79
C HIS A 25 -2.46 -7.12 29.60
N ALA A 26 -1.40 -6.50 29.08
CA ALA A 26 -0.78 -5.34 29.72
C ALA A 26 -1.69 -4.10 29.70
N CYS A 27 -2.61 -3.99 28.75
CA CYS A 27 -3.58 -2.92 28.68
C CYS A 27 -4.85 -3.23 29.50
N SER A 28 -5.38 -4.45 29.41
CA SER A 28 -6.50 -4.96 30.21
C SER A 28 -6.41 -6.48 30.27
N PRO A 29 -6.54 -7.09 31.47
CA PRO A 29 -6.36 -8.55 31.66
C PRO A 29 -7.30 -9.43 30.85
N ASP A 30 -8.48 -8.93 30.50
CA ASP A 30 -9.51 -9.65 29.75
C ASP A 30 -9.62 -9.21 28.29
N LEU A 31 -8.73 -8.32 27.83
CA LEU A 31 -8.75 -7.82 26.46
C LEU A 31 -8.26 -8.89 25.49
N ASP A 32 -9.09 -9.22 24.52
CA ASP A 32 -8.79 -10.24 23.51
C ASP A 32 -8.47 -9.64 22.14
N TYR A 33 -7.80 -10.43 21.29
CA TYR A 33 -7.52 -10.04 19.91
C TYR A 33 -8.81 -10.00 19.09
N PRO A 34 -9.00 -9.04 18.17
CA PRO A 34 -10.23 -8.93 17.38
C PRO A 34 -10.57 -10.20 16.61
N SER A 35 -11.78 -10.72 16.81
CA SER A 35 -12.25 -11.93 16.15
C SER A 35 -12.44 -11.72 14.65
N ILE A 36 -12.02 -12.72 13.84
CA ILE A 36 -12.25 -12.72 12.40
C ILE A 36 -13.74 -12.68 12.05
N ASP A 37 -14.60 -13.27 12.90
CA ASP A 37 -16.04 -13.36 12.64
C ASP A 37 -16.82 -12.10 12.98
N LYS A 38 -16.18 -11.14 13.67
CA LYS A 38 -16.81 -9.89 14.06
C LYS A 38 -16.37 -8.77 13.13
N PRO A 39 -17.26 -8.22 12.28
CA PRO A 39 -16.91 -7.11 11.42
C PRO A 39 -16.61 -5.84 12.25
N TYR A 40 -15.61 -5.07 11.82
CA TYR A 40 -15.25 -3.79 12.39
C TYR A 40 -15.40 -2.70 11.33
N TYR A 41 -16.51 -1.97 11.35
CA TYR A 41 -16.79 -0.91 10.38
C TYR A 41 -16.26 0.44 10.89
N LYS A 42 -15.27 0.99 10.24
CA LYS A 42 -14.57 2.24 10.64
C LYS A 42 -15.51 3.45 10.83
N ALA A 43 -16.64 3.46 10.13
CA ALA A 43 -17.65 4.52 10.23
C ALA A 43 -18.72 4.27 11.31
N ALA A 44 -18.70 3.11 12.00
CA ALA A 44 -19.62 2.78 13.05
C ALA A 44 -19.12 3.28 14.42
N GLN A 45 -20.03 3.36 15.39
CA GLN A 45 -19.66 3.54 16.79
C GLN A 45 -19.23 2.20 17.38
N HIS A 46 -18.12 2.23 18.11
CA HIS A 46 -17.56 1.08 18.80
C HIS A 46 -17.46 1.33 20.29
N THR A 47 -17.36 0.26 21.06
CA THR A 47 -17.04 0.39 22.49
C THR A 47 -15.56 0.78 22.63
N PRO A 48 -15.16 1.46 23.74
CA PRO A 48 -13.76 1.76 24.00
C PRO A 48 -12.86 0.54 23.99
N GLU A 49 -13.37 -0.62 24.40
CA GLU A 49 -12.66 -1.91 24.39
C GLU A 49 -12.41 -2.41 22.96
N GLU A 50 -13.42 -2.34 22.07
CA GLU A 50 -13.28 -2.69 20.66
C GLU A 50 -12.29 -1.76 19.95
N GLU A 51 -12.36 -0.46 20.21
CA GLU A 51 -11.41 0.52 19.64
C GLU A 51 -9.98 0.25 20.12
N LEU A 52 -9.81 -0.07 21.41
CA LEU A 52 -8.51 -0.42 21.97
C LEU A 52 -7.96 -1.70 21.32
N ALA A 53 -8.77 -2.77 21.24
CA ALA A 53 -8.37 -4.05 20.66
C ALA A 53 -7.93 -3.89 19.20
N GLU A 54 -8.68 -3.16 18.38
CA GLU A 54 -8.31 -2.88 16.98
C GLU A 54 -7.08 -1.97 16.86
N SER A 55 -6.92 -1.02 17.76
CA SER A 55 -5.73 -0.14 17.83
C SER A 55 -4.47 -0.96 18.11
N LEU A 56 -4.52 -1.88 19.09
CA LEU A 56 -3.41 -2.74 19.47
C LEU A 56 -3.02 -3.73 18.37
N ALA A 57 -3.93 -4.12 17.48
CA ALA A 57 -3.59 -4.94 16.32
C ALA A 57 -2.57 -4.26 15.38
N SER A 58 -2.43 -2.94 15.47
CA SER A 58 -1.43 -2.14 14.74
C SER A 58 -0.21 -1.77 15.61
N ASP A 59 -0.14 -2.23 16.86
CA ASP A 59 1.04 -2.09 17.69
C ASP A 59 2.24 -2.81 17.06
N GLU A 60 3.44 -2.24 17.19
CA GLU A 60 4.65 -2.73 16.53
C GLU A 60 4.99 -4.17 16.94
N ALA A 61 4.92 -4.49 18.23
CA ALA A 61 5.21 -5.82 18.75
C ALA A 61 4.15 -6.84 18.30
N VAL A 62 2.87 -6.45 18.32
CA VAL A 62 1.75 -7.27 17.86
C VAL A 62 1.86 -7.52 16.35
N ALA A 63 2.12 -6.50 15.55
CA ALA A 63 2.28 -6.63 14.12
C ALA A 63 3.48 -7.54 13.75
N ALA A 64 4.60 -7.41 14.45
CA ALA A 64 5.77 -8.27 14.26
C ALA A 64 5.47 -9.73 14.64
N ALA A 65 4.76 -9.98 15.75
CA ALA A 65 4.33 -11.31 16.16
C ALA A 65 3.34 -11.91 15.14
N ALA A 66 2.34 -11.16 14.69
CA ALA A 66 1.39 -11.59 13.66
C ALA A 66 2.09 -12.01 12.36
N LYS A 67 3.09 -11.25 11.90
CA LYS A 67 3.89 -11.61 10.72
C LYS A 67 4.66 -12.92 10.90
N ARG A 68 5.21 -13.21 12.10
CA ARG A 68 5.85 -14.49 12.41
C ARG A 68 4.86 -15.65 12.33
N ILE A 69 3.64 -15.47 12.85
CA ILE A 69 2.55 -16.46 12.74
C ILE A 69 2.23 -16.73 11.27
N VAL A 70 1.97 -15.69 10.47
CA VAL A 70 1.64 -15.81 9.03
C VAL A 70 2.77 -16.49 8.26
N ALA A 71 4.02 -16.14 8.54
CA ALA A 71 5.19 -16.76 7.92
C ALA A 71 5.31 -18.25 8.27
N ALA A 72 5.15 -18.59 9.54
CA ALA A 72 5.21 -19.97 10.02
C ALA A 72 4.05 -20.81 9.45
N CYS A 73 2.83 -20.29 9.44
CA CYS A 73 1.66 -20.95 8.83
C CYS A 73 1.85 -21.19 7.34
N GLY A 74 2.38 -20.19 6.61
CA GLY A 74 2.67 -20.32 5.17
C GLY A 74 3.70 -21.42 4.90
N HIS A 75 4.82 -21.44 5.64
CA HIS A 75 5.84 -22.49 5.51
C HIS A 75 5.28 -23.88 5.87
N LEU A 76 4.54 -23.95 6.98
CA LEU A 76 3.93 -25.20 7.45
C LEU A 76 2.93 -25.74 6.43
N SER A 77 2.04 -24.88 5.91
CA SER A 77 1.06 -25.23 4.89
C SER A 77 1.74 -25.82 3.64
N HIS A 78 2.76 -25.16 3.07
CA HIS A 78 3.49 -25.67 1.90
C HIS A 78 4.28 -26.95 2.18
N THR A 79 4.73 -27.16 3.44
CA THR A 79 5.47 -28.38 3.80
C THR A 79 4.56 -29.59 3.89
N VAL A 80 3.33 -29.44 4.41
CA VAL A 80 2.42 -30.57 4.65
C VAL A 80 1.40 -30.82 3.54
N ASN A 81 1.10 -29.79 2.74
CA ASN A 81 0.16 -29.93 1.64
C ASN A 81 0.76 -30.81 0.53
N LYS A 82 -0.11 -31.51 -0.19
CA LYS A 82 0.34 -32.20 -1.41
C LYS A 82 0.76 -31.15 -2.46
N PRO A 83 1.96 -31.29 -3.08
CA PRO A 83 2.48 -30.27 -4.01
C PRO A 83 1.50 -29.85 -5.09
N TRP A 84 0.71 -30.79 -5.62
CA TRP A 84 -0.32 -30.51 -6.62
C TRP A 84 -1.39 -29.52 -6.10
N PHE A 85 -1.89 -29.73 -4.88
CA PHE A 85 -2.95 -28.85 -4.35
C PHE A 85 -2.41 -27.45 -4.05
N GLY A 86 -1.17 -27.33 -3.53
CA GLY A 86 -0.55 -26.00 -3.36
C GLY A 86 -0.39 -25.26 -4.68
N LEU A 87 0.10 -25.95 -5.73
CA LEU A 87 0.22 -25.35 -7.06
C LEU A 87 -1.14 -24.93 -7.65
N VAL A 88 -2.17 -25.78 -7.53
CA VAL A 88 -3.52 -25.49 -8.04
C VAL A 88 -4.13 -24.29 -7.32
N GLU A 89 -3.96 -24.19 -5.99
CA GLU A 89 -4.44 -23.06 -5.20
C GLU A 89 -3.77 -21.75 -5.66
N ASP A 90 -2.46 -21.74 -5.81
CA ASP A 90 -1.70 -20.56 -6.23
C ASP A 90 -2.03 -20.14 -7.68
N VAL A 91 -2.11 -21.10 -8.62
CA VAL A 91 -2.45 -20.83 -10.03
C VAL A 91 -3.87 -20.26 -10.17
N HIS A 92 -4.82 -20.72 -9.35
CA HIS A 92 -6.19 -20.22 -9.37
C HIS A 92 -6.42 -19.02 -8.44
N GLY A 93 -5.39 -18.52 -7.74
CA GLY A 93 -5.49 -17.34 -6.88
C GLY A 93 -6.04 -16.09 -7.58
N GLY A 94 -5.83 -15.97 -8.90
CA GLY A 94 -6.44 -14.93 -9.73
C GLY A 94 -7.97 -14.92 -9.70
N ILE A 95 -8.61 -16.10 -9.57
CA ILE A 95 -10.08 -16.20 -9.47
C ILE A 95 -10.55 -15.57 -8.16
N THR A 96 -9.85 -15.81 -7.05
CA THR A 96 -10.18 -15.21 -5.75
C THR A 96 -10.06 -13.68 -5.82
N ALA A 97 -9.00 -13.16 -6.46
CA ALA A 97 -8.82 -11.71 -6.65
C ALA A 97 -9.99 -11.10 -7.43
N GLU A 98 -10.48 -11.75 -8.50
CA GLU A 98 -11.66 -11.30 -9.24
C GLU A 98 -12.94 -11.33 -8.40
N CYS A 99 -13.11 -12.36 -7.57
CA CYS A 99 -14.25 -12.43 -6.67
C CYS A 99 -14.23 -11.31 -5.61
N ILE A 100 -13.06 -10.97 -5.06
CA ILE A 100 -12.89 -9.83 -4.13
C ILE A 100 -13.22 -8.52 -4.84
N ARG A 101 -12.71 -8.32 -6.06
CA ARG A 101 -13.04 -7.15 -6.87
C ARG A 101 -14.53 -7.05 -7.18
N PHE A 102 -15.15 -8.18 -7.50
CA PHE A 102 -16.61 -8.23 -7.71
C PHE A 102 -17.36 -7.86 -6.44
N MET A 103 -16.97 -8.37 -5.29
CA MET A 103 -17.53 -8.04 -3.98
C MET A 103 -17.48 -6.53 -3.71
N GLU A 104 -16.35 -5.89 -3.97
CA GLU A 104 -16.15 -4.44 -3.82
C GLU A 104 -17.01 -3.65 -4.82
N THR A 105 -16.92 -3.97 -6.12
CA THR A 105 -17.59 -3.19 -7.17
C THR A 105 -19.11 -3.36 -7.21
N ALA A 106 -19.62 -4.49 -6.73
CA ALA A 106 -21.04 -4.75 -6.60
C ALA A 106 -21.65 -4.23 -5.29
N ASN A 107 -20.87 -3.52 -4.46
CA ASN A 107 -21.29 -2.97 -3.17
C ASN A 107 -21.82 -4.03 -2.19
N ILE A 108 -21.28 -5.26 -2.27
CA ILE A 108 -21.78 -6.39 -1.45
C ILE A 108 -21.51 -6.11 0.03
N VAL A 109 -20.38 -5.52 0.36
CA VAL A 109 -20.00 -5.21 1.74
C VAL A 109 -20.95 -4.22 2.38
N GLU A 110 -21.32 -3.16 1.67
CA GLU A 110 -22.25 -2.14 2.15
C GLU A 110 -23.67 -2.72 2.32
N ILE A 111 -24.13 -3.56 1.37
CA ILE A 111 -25.42 -4.24 1.46
C ILE A 111 -25.45 -5.18 2.67
N LEU A 112 -24.41 -5.99 2.87
CA LEU A 112 -24.31 -6.93 3.99
C LEU A 112 -24.14 -6.22 5.34
N ARG A 113 -23.51 -5.03 5.38
CA ARG A 113 -23.48 -4.21 6.58
C ARG A 113 -24.88 -3.80 7.02
N GLU A 114 -25.71 -3.34 6.11
CA GLU A 114 -27.10 -2.95 6.42
C GLU A 114 -27.98 -4.15 6.79
N ALA A 115 -27.66 -5.34 6.27
CA ALA A 115 -28.35 -6.57 6.65
C ALA A 115 -27.97 -7.07 8.06
N GLY A 116 -26.82 -6.65 8.59
CA GLY A 116 -26.37 -7.02 9.93
C GLY A 116 -25.76 -8.42 10.03
N PRO A 117 -25.47 -8.90 11.25
CA PRO A 117 -24.72 -10.13 11.50
C PRO A 117 -25.45 -11.42 11.12
N GLU A 118 -26.78 -11.39 11.02
CA GLU A 118 -27.60 -12.51 10.57
C GLU A 118 -27.45 -12.78 9.06
N GLY A 119 -26.92 -11.81 8.33
CA GLY A 119 -26.62 -11.90 6.91
C GLY A 119 -27.85 -11.80 6.01
N LEU A 120 -27.63 -11.99 4.71
CA LEU A 120 -28.66 -11.90 3.69
C LEU A 120 -28.60 -13.10 2.75
N HIS A 121 -29.77 -13.65 2.43
CA HIS A 121 -29.88 -14.73 1.44
C HIS A 121 -29.53 -14.23 0.03
N VAL A 122 -28.89 -15.06 -0.78
CA VAL A 122 -28.40 -14.70 -2.12
C VAL A 122 -29.46 -14.11 -3.04
N ASP A 123 -30.73 -14.55 -2.95
CA ASP A 123 -31.83 -14.00 -3.77
C ASP A 123 -32.05 -12.51 -3.44
N SER A 124 -32.12 -12.18 -2.15
CA SER A 124 -32.32 -10.81 -1.69
C SER A 124 -31.11 -9.93 -1.95
N LEU A 125 -29.92 -10.51 -1.81
CA LEU A 125 -28.65 -9.82 -2.09
C LEU A 125 -28.54 -9.49 -3.59
N LEU A 126 -28.83 -10.46 -4.48
CA LEU A 126 -28.79 -10.23 -5.92
C LEU A 126 -29.78 -9.14 -6.36
N LYS A 127 -30.98 -9.13 -5.79
CA LYS A 127 -31.96 -8.08 -6.08
C LYS A 127 -31.39 -6.69 -5.76
N GLN A 128 -30.78 -6.50 -4.60
CA GLN A 128 -30.19 -5.21 -4.21
C GLN A 128 -28.98 -4.84 -5.09
N ILE A 129 -28.13 -5.80 -5.44
CA ILE A 129 -27.02 -5.58 -6.38
C ILE A 129 -27.54 -5.07 -7.73
N LEU A 130 -28.59 -5.69 -8.26
CA LEU A 130 -29.16 -5.29 -9.56
C LEU A 130 -29.80 -3.89 -9.51
N GLU A 131 -30.41 -3.52 -8.39
CA GLU A 131 -30.97 -2.18 -8.18
C GLU A 131 -29.89 -1.08 -8.13
N LEU A 132 -28.67 -1.40 -7.70
CA LEU A 132 -27.54 -0.46 -7.62
C LEU A 132 -26.79 -0.33 -8.95
N ARG A 133 -26.99 -1.23 -9.93
CA ARG A 133 -26.27 -1.16 -11.21
C ARG A 133 -26.72 0.05 -12.03
N PRO A 134 -25.79 0.89 -12.54
CA PRO A 134 -26.13 1.95 -13.48
C PRO A 134 -26.76 1.37 -14.75
N LYS A 135 -27.87 1.93 -15.19
CA LYS A 135 -28.64 1.48 -16.38
C LYS A 135 -27.82 1.42 -17.68
N ALA A 136 -26.77 2.24 -17.79
CA ALA A 136 -25.88 2.29 -18.95
C ALA A 136 -24.88 1.11 -19.06
N ARG A 137 -24.63 0.36 -17.98
CA ARG A 137 -23.71 -0.79 -17.98
C ARG A 137 -24.35 -2.13 -18.34
N ASN A 138 -25.66 -2.14 -18.59
CA ASN A 138 -26.38 -3.37 -18.95
C ASN A 138 -26.05 -3.91 -20.36
N ALA A 139 -25.28 -3.17 -21.17
CA ALA A 139 -24.98 -3.52 -22.56
C ALA A 139 -23.58 -4.13 -22.81
N ALA A 140 -22.68 -4.18 -21.79
CA ALA A 140 -21.28 -4.52 -22.01
C ALA A 140 -20.74 -5.74 -21.21
N VAL A 141 -21.57 -6.36 -20.37
CA VAL A 141 -21.23 -7.62 -19.69
C VAL A 141 -22.03 -8.72 -20.37
N GLY A 142 -21.33 -9.74 -20.91
CA GLY A 142 -21.87 -10.82 -21.72
C GLY A 142 -23.31 -11.24 -21.35
N ASP A 143 -24.11 -11.56 -22.36
CA ASP A 143 -25.58 -11.70 -22.38
C ASP A 143 -26.21 -12.73 -21.40
N GLY A 144 -25.51 -13.18 -20.37
CA GLY A 144 -26.02 -14.08 -19.34
C GLY A 144 -26.40 -13.31 -18.06
N PRO A 145 -27.63 -13.41 -17.55
CA PRO A 145 -27.99 -12.80 -16.28
C PRO A 145 -27.23 -13.46 -15.14
N LEU A 146 -26.61 -12.66 -14.25
CA LEU A 146 -26.12 -13.15 -12.96
C LEU A 146 -27.31 -13.78 -12.21
N THR A 147 -27.20 -15.05 -11.86
CA THR A 147 -28.25 -15.77 -11.12
C THR A 147 -27.89 -15.87 -9.64
N PRO A 148 -28.87 -16.13 -8.74
CA PRO A 148 -28.56 -16.40 -7.34
C PRO A 148 -27.58 -17.56 -7.14
N ALA A 149 -27.65 -18.59 -7.98
CA ALA A 149 -26.71 -19.70 -7.95
C ALA A 149 -25.28 -19.24 -8.25
N HIS A 150 -25.08 -18.45 -9.32
CA HIS A 150 -23.76 -17.89 -9.65
C HIS A 150 -23.23 -17.02 -8.51
N LEU A 151 -24.07 -16.16 -7.92
CA LEU A 151 -23.68 -15.33 -6.78
C LEU A 151 -23.29 -16.19 -5.58
N GLY A 152 -24.07 -17.24 -5.28
CA GLY A 152 -23.79 -18.19 -4.20
C GLY A 152 -22.43 -18.88 -4.36
N HIS A 153 -22.04 -19.27 -5.57
CA HIS A 153 -20.72 -19.85 -5.85
C HIS A 153 -19.57 -18.87 -5.56
N ILE A 154 -19.69 -17.62 -6.02
CA ILE A 154 -18.71 -16.56 -5.78
C ILE A 154 -18.55 -16.31 -4.27
N LEU A 155 -19.66 -16.10 -3.56
CA LEU A 155 -19.64 -15.77 -2.15
C LEU A 155 -19.15 -16.95 -1.27
N ARG A 156 -19.43 -18.18 -1.66
CA ARG A 156 -18.96 -19.36 -0.96
C ARG A 156 -17.46 -19.56 -1.11
N LEU A 157 -16.88 -19.27 -2.29
CA LEU A 157 -15.43 -19.22 -2.45
C LEU A 157 -14.81 -18.18 -1.51
N LEU A 158 -15.39 -16.97 -1.44
CA LEU A 158 -14.92 -15.92 -0.54
C LEU A 158 -15.09 -16.30 0.93
N ALA A 159 -16.18 -16.96 1.32
CA ALA A 159 -16.39 -17.44 2.68
C ALA A 159 -15.41 -18.57 3.05
N THR A 160 -15.14 -19.50 2.12
CA THR A 160 -14.13 -20.57 2.31
C THR A 160 -12.72 -20.00 2.49
N SER A 161 -12.45 -18.85 1.86
CA SER A 161 -11.18 -18.13 1.97
C SER A 161 -11.19 -17.04 3.07
N HIS A 162 -12.15 -17.07 3.98
CA HIS A 162 -12.28 -16.17 5.13
C HIS A 162 -12.44 -14.67 4.79
N TYR A 163 -12.93 -14.32 3.60
CA TYR A 163 -13.29 -12.94 3.26
C TYR A 163 -14.72 -12.57 3.65
N LEU A 164 -15.60 -13.58 3.82
CA LEU A 164 -16.99 -13.46 4.26
C LEU A 164 -17.32 -14.60 5.23
N ARG A 165 -18.54 -14.59 5.77
CA ARG A 165 -19.12 -15.75 6.47
C ARG A 165 -20.35 -16.25 5.73
N GLU A 166 -20.49 -17.55 5.55
CA GLU A 166 -21.76 -18.20 5.22
C GLU A 166 -22.39 -18.66 6.54
N VAL A 167 -23.35 -17.86 7.06
CA VAL A 167 -23.96 -18.08 8.39
C VAL A 167 -25.04 -19.17 8.40
N LYS A 168 -25.66 -19.39 7.23
CA LYS A 168 -26.56 -20.50 6.91
C LYS A 168 -26.42 -20.80 5.41
N PRO A 169 -26.87 -21.95 4.91
CA PRO A 169 -26.79 -22.22 3.47
C PRO A 169 -27.35 -21.07 2.63
N ASN A 170 -26.52 -20.51 1.74
CA ASN A 170 -26.82 -19.36 0.88
C ASN A 170 -27.14 -18.03 1.60
N VAL A 171 -26.85 -17.91 2.89
CA VAL A 171 -26.96 -16.66 3.66
C VAL A 171 -25.56 -16.18 4.05
N PHE A 172 -25.18 -15.00 3.60
CA PHE A 172 -23.85 -14.47 3.79
C PHE A 172 -23.85 -13.20 4.65
N ALA A 173 -22.82 -13.04 5.45
CA ALA A 173 -22.59 -11.87 6.28
C ALA A 173 -21.13 -11.43 6.16
N ASN A 174 -20.88 -10.15 6.46
CA ASN A 174 -19.53 -9.63 6.59
C ASN A 174 -18.80 -10.27 7.78
N ASN A 175 -17.47 -10.25 7.67
CA ASN A 175 -16.55 -10.52 8.75
C ASN A 175 -15.55 -9.37 8.92
N ARG A 176 -14.55 -9.51 9.78
CA ARG A 176 -13.54 -8.49 10.01
C ARG A 176 -12.77 -8.13 8.72
N VAL A 177 -12.50 -9.11 7.84
CA VAL A 177 -11.75 -8.89 6.60
C VAL A 177 -12.57 -8.09 5.59
N SER A 178 -13.82 -8.51 5.31
CA SER A 178 -14.68 -7.77 4.37
C SER A 178 -15.05 -6.39 4.89
N SER A 179 -15.28 -6.22 6.20
CA SER A 179 -15.58 -4.89 6.76
C SER A 179 -14.46 -3.87 6.56
N TYR A 180 -13.22 -4.34 6.33
CA TYR A 180 -12.07 -3.46 6.09
C TYR A 180 -12.15 -2.68 4.77
N ILE A 181 -12.89 -3.20 3.77
CA ILE A 181 -13.14 -2.53 2.49
C ILE A 181 -14.51 -1.84 2.42
N ASP A 182 -15.19 -1.67 3.56
CA ASP A 182 -16.45 -0.92 3.62
C ASP A 182 -16.20 0.56 3.34
N SER A 183 -16.98 1.14 2.41
CA SER A 183 -16.89 2.58 2.10
C SER A 183 -17.56 3.47 3.15
N GLY A 184 -18.32 2.90 4.08
CA GLY A 184 -19.14 3.64 5.05
C GLY A 184 -20.38 4.31 4.44
N LYS A 185 -20.59 4.19 3.12
CA LYS A 185 -21.76 4.79 2.45
C LYS A 185 -22.98 3.89 2.57
N SER A 186 -24.15 4.49 2.79
CA SER A 186 -25.41 3.71 2.79
C SER A 186 -25.77 3.23 1.38
N VAL A 187 -26.52 2.13 1.30
CA VAL A 187 -27.05 1.60 0.04
C VAL A 187 -27.90 2.65 -0.68
N ALA A 188 -28.67 3.45 0.06
CA ALA A 188 -29.45 4.56 -0.49
C ALA A 188 -28.54 5.63 -1.14
N TYR A 189 -27.45 6.03 -0.46
CA TYR A 189 -26.49 6.98 -1.00
C TYR A 189 -25.81 6.46 -2.27
N LEU A 190 -25.41 5.19 -2.29
CA LEU A 190 -24.75 4.56 -3.45
C LEU A 190 -25.69 4.45 -4.65
N ARG A 191 -27.01 4.38 -4.43
CA ARG A 191 -28.03 4.42 -5.50
C ARG A 191 -28.13 5.80 -6.13
N GLU A 192 -28.03 6.86 -5.33
CA GLU A 192 -28.16 8.26 -5.80
C GLU A 192 -26.86 8.80 -6.39
N ALA A 193 -25.71 8.46 -5.81
CA ALA A 193 -24.40 8.99 -6.17
C ALA A 193 -23.32 7.90 -6.24
N PRO A 194 -23.42 6.91 -7.16
CA PRO A 194 -22.52 5.77 -7.23
C PRO A 194 -21.06 6.16 -7.53
N ASP A 195 -20.83 7.25 -8.23
CA ASP A 195 -19.54 7.84 -8.55
C ASP A 195 -18.82 8.46 -7.33
N LYS A 196 -19.56 8.72 -6.26
CA LYS A 196 -19.03 9.27 -4.99
C LYS A 196 -18.73 8.20 -3.93
N LYS A 197 -18.72 6.91 -4.30
CA LYS A 197 -18.46 5.80 -3.36
C LYS A 197 -17.20 6.04 -2.52
N TYR A 198 -16.13 6.52 -3.14
CA TYR A 198 -14.82 6.65 -2.50
C TYR A 198 -14.56 8.02 -1.88
N THR A 199 -15.46 8.99 -2.06
CA THR A 199 -15.31 10.34 -1.50
C THR A 199 -15.36 10.28 0.03
N ASP A 200 -14.41 10.95 0.72
CA ASP A 200 -14.29 10.98 2.18
C ASP A 200 -14.12 9.59 2.82
N THR A 201 -13.42 8.68 2.12
CA THR A 201 -13.03 7.36 2.65
C THR A 201 -11.54 7.30 2.91
N ASP A 202 -11.07 6.21 3.53
CA ASP A 202 -9.64 5.93 3.72
C ASP A 202 -8.94 5.40 2.45
N GLY A 203 -9.67 5.19 1.36
CA GLY A 203 -9.15 4.75 0.07
C GLY A 203 -8.90 3.24 -0.06
N VAL A 204 -9.12 2.45 0.98
CA VAL A 204 -8.84 0.98 0.95
C VAL A 204 -9.71 0.28 -0.08
N ALA A 205 -11.02 0.57 -0.11
CA ALA A 205 -11.93 0.01 -1.12
C ALA A 205 -11.48 0.36 -2.55
N ALA A 206 -11.07 1.61 -2.78
CA ALA A 206 -10.56 2.04 -4.07
C ALA A 206 -9.26 1.31 -4.47
N SER A 207 -8.36 1.06 -3.51
CA SER A 207 -7.11 0.31 -3.74
C SER A 207 -7.37 -1.11 -4.25
N VAL A 208 -8.36 -1.81 -3.69
CA VAL A 208 -8.78 -3.14 -4.17
C VAL A 208 -9.20 -3.10 -5.64
N GLY A 209 -9.90 -2.05 -6.05
CA GLY A 209 -10.32 -1.87 -7.45
C GLY A 209 -9.18 -1.55 -8.43
N ILE A 210 -8.04 -1.00 -7.95
CA ILE A 210 -6.87 -0.67 -8.80
C ILE A 210 -6.04 -1.92 -9.09
N THR A 211 -5.81 -2.77 -8.10
CA THR A 211 -4.91 -3.93 -8.16
C THR A 211 -5.25 -4.88 -9.31
N TYR A 212 -6.49 -4.87 -9.78
CA TYR A 212 -6.96 -5.69 -10.91
C TYR A 212 -6.26 -5.43 -12.25
N VAL A 213 -5.92 -4.18 -12.56
CA VAL A 213 -5.32 -3.80 -13.85
C VAL A 213 -4.02 -4.57 -14.12
N VAL A 214 -3.35 -5.01 -13.07
CA VAL A 214 -2.02 -5.63 -13.12
C VAL A 214 -2.05 -7.13 -13.39
N LEU A 215 -3.01 -7.86 -12.85
CA LEU A 215 -3.08 -9.32 -13.01
C LEU A 215 -3.33 -9.72 -14.49
N SER A 216 -4.04 -8.89 -15.24
CA SER A 216 -4.20 -9.07 -16.69
C SER A 216 -2.90 -8.86 -17.50
N LEU A 217 -1.90 -8.20 -16.89
CA LEU A 217 -0.70 -7.73 -17.58
C LEU A 217 0.43 -8.75 -17.58
N VAL A 218 0.53 -9.58 -16.55
CA VAL A 218 1.62 -10.57 -16.41
C VAL A 218 1.45 -11.75 -17.37
N SER A 219 0.24 -11.97 -17.90
CA SER A 219 -0.04 -13.09 -18.83
C SER A 219 0.28 -12.80 -20.30
N VAL A 220 0.78 -11.62 -20.67
CA VAL A 220 1.07 -11.25 -22.06
C VAL A 220 2.54 -11.49 -22.39
N GLY A 221 3.00 -12.72 -22.24
CA GLY A 221 4.30 -13.18 -22.72
C GLY A 221 4.29 -13.64 -24.18
N ASP A 222 3.53 -13.01 -25.08
CA ASP A 222 3.55 -13.36 -26.50
C ASP A 222 4.51 -12.45 -27.28
N ASP A 223 5.69 -13.00 -27.59
CA ASP A 223 6.80 -12.38 -28.30
C ASP A 223 6.44 -11.69 -29.65
N GLN A 224 5.25 -11.97 -30.19
CA GLN A 224 4.88 -11.41 -31.50
C GLN A 224 4.33 -9.98 -31.42
N LYS A 225 3.78 -9.54 -30.30
CA LYS A 225 3.27 -8.17 -30.14
C LYS A 225 4.35 -7.17 -29.74
N THR A 226 5.37 -7.59 -29.02
CA THR A 226 6.51 -6.72 -28.62
C THR A 226 7.35 -6.22 -29.78
N LYS A 227 7.35 -6.93 -30.91
CA LYS A 227 8.09 -6.49 -32.13
C LYS A 227 7.53 -5.24 -32.83
N LYS A 228 6.30 -4.79 -32.49
CA LYS A 228 5.70 -3.57 -33.06
C LYS A 228 6.03 -2.28 -32.30
N THR A 229 6.44 -2.37 -31.06
CA THR A 229 6.85 -1.19 -30.29
C THR A 229 8.37 -1.06 -30.33
N LYS A 230 8.89 -0.13 -31.11
CA LYS A 230 10.33 0.22 -31.20
C LYS A 230 10.89 0.84 -29.90
N LYS A 231 10.21 0.75 -28.76
CA LYS A 231 10.62 1.37 -27.50
C LYS A 231 11.08 0.30 -26.52
N THR A 232 12.30 0.42 -26.05
CA THR A 232 12.99 -0.44 -25.09
C THR A 232 12.41 -0.44 -23.66
N TRP A 233 11.35 0.34 -23.40
CA TRP A 233 10.77 0.58 -22.08
C TRP A 233 9.28 0.22 -21.96
N ALA A 234 8.68 -0.44 -22.93
CA ALA A 234 7.26 -0.80 -22.88
C ALA A 234 6.98 -1.75 -21.71
N ALA A 235 6.16 -1.30 -20.77
CA ALA A 235 5.62 -2.16 -19.72
C ALA A 235 4.55 -3.11 -20.29
N PRO A 236 4.28 -4.26 -19.65
CA PRO A 236 3.13 -5.12 -19.98
C PRO A 236 1.82 -4.34 -20.09
N PHE A 237 1.61 -3.31 -19.28
CA PHE A 237 0.52 -2.35 -19.36
C PHE A 237 0.34 -1.78 -20.78
N ASN A 238 1.41 -1.36 -21.44
CA ASN A 238 1.35 -0.78 -22.78
C ASN A 238 0.81 -1.76 -23.82
N ILE A 239 1.13 -3.06 -23.65
CA ILE A 239 0.63 -4.12 -24.52
C ILE A 239 -0.85 -4.37 -24.26
N ALA A 240 -1.25 -4.46 -22.99
CA ALA A 240 -2.64 -4.76 -22.60
C ALA A 240 -3.63 -3.68 -23.02
N PHE A 241 -3.23 -2.42 -22.96
CA PHE A 241 -4.09 -1.27 -23.30
C PHE A 241 -3.80 -0.68 -24.69
N ASP A 242 -2.94 -1.33 -25.48
CA ASP A 242 -2.55 -0.91 -26.83
C ASP A 242 -2.20 0.60 -26.89
N THR A 243 -1.38 1.05 -25.93
CA THR A 243 -1.02 2.45 -25.76
C THR A 243 0.49 2.66 -25.74
N PRO A 244 1.01 3.70 -26.45
CA PRO A 244 2.41 4.09 -26.34
C PRO A 244 2.70 5.00 -25.14
N LEU A 245 1.68 5.38 -24.37
CA LEU A 245 1.81 6.30 -23.24
C LEU A 245 2.21 5.57 -21.98
N GLU A 246 2.95 6.24 -21.11
CA GLU A 246 3.15 5.81 -19.74
C GLU A 246 1.83 5.83 -18.97
N TYR A 247 1.76 5.11 -17.85
CA TYR A 247 0.53 4.90 -17.11
C TYR A 247 -0.16 6.20 -16.66
N PHE A 248 0.58 7.15 -16.08
CA PHE A 248 0.00 8.40 -15.58
C PHE A 248 -0.54 9.28 -16.71
N PRO A 249 0.20 9.56 -17.80
CA PRO A 249 -0.36 10.25 -18.97
C PRO A 249 -1.56 9.55 -19.61
N TRP A 250 -1.58 8.21 -19.58
CA TRP A 250 -2.72 7.45 -20.08
C TRP A 250 -3.95 7.60 -19.19
N LEU A 251 -3.78 7.63 -17.85
CA LEU A 251 -4.89 7.87 -16.92
C LEU A 251 -5.56 9.22 -17.13
N GLU A 252 -4.82 10.21 -17.63
CA GLU A 252 -5.32 11.58 -17.89
C GLU A 252 -6.05 11.72 -19.21
N LEU A 253 -6.07 10.69 -20.06
CA LEU A 253 -6.81 10.72 -21.32
C LEU A 253 -8.33 10.78 -21.07
N PRO A 254 -9.08 11.51 -21.96
CA PRO A 254 -10.53 11.45 -21.97
C PRO A 254 -11.04 10.01 -22.01
N GLY A 255 -12.04 9.69 -21.18
CA GLY A 255 -12.60 8.34 -21.01
C GLY A 255 -11.96 7.52 -19.89
N ASN A 256 -10.90 8.00 -19.24
CA ASN A 256 -10.28 7.37 -18.08
C ASN A 256 -10.59 8.07 -16.75
N GLU A 257 -11.51 9.04 -16.72
CA GLU A 257 -11.81 9.87 -15.55
C GLU A 257 -12.16 9.04 -14.31
N ALA A 258 -12.96 7.98 -14.49
CA ALA A 258 -13.33 7.08 -13.40
C ALA A 258 -12.13 6.29 -12.87
N ARG A 259 -11.17 5.93 -13.76
CA ARG A 259 -9.92 5.24 -13.36
C ARG A 259 -9.00 6.19 -12.62
N LEU A 260 -8.83 7.41 -13.13
CA LEU A 260 -8.02 8.46 -12.50
C LEU A 260 -8.56 8.80 -11.10
N THR A 261 -9.87 8.98 -10.97
CA THR A 261 -10.52 9.23 -9.68
C THR A 261 -10.29 8.08 -8.71
N ARG A 262 -10.51 6.84 -9.15
CA ARG A 262 -10.27 5.65 -8.33
C ARG A 262 -8.80 5.54 -7.92
N PHE A 263 -7.87 5.80 -8.84
CA PHE A 263 -6.44 5.81 -8.54
C PHE A 263 -6.10 6.82 -7.45
N GLY A 264 -6.58 8.06 -7.56
CA GLY A 264 -6.36 9.10 -6.55
C GLY A 264 -6.85 8.69 -5.17
N HIS A 265 -8.04 8.11 -5.07
CA HIS A 265 -8.57 7.57 -3.80
C HIS A 265 -7.77 6.37 -3.30
N GLY A 266 -7.37 5.46 -4.19
CA GLY A 266 -6.58 4.27 -3.84
C GLY A 266 -5.21 4.62 -3.27
N MET A 267 -4.58 5.69 -3.76
CA MET A 267 -3.30 6.17 -3.22
C MET A 267 -3.41 6.63 -1.75
N THR A 268 -4.59 7.03 -1.29
CA THR A 268 -4.83 7.29 0.14
C THR A 268 -4.71 5.99 0.96
N GLY A 269 -5.12 4.85 0.39
CA GLY A 269 -5.02 3.53 1.01
C GLY A 269 -3.58 3.03 1.20
N THR A 270 -2.60 3.54 0.44
CA THR A 270 -1.19 3.13 0.54
C THR A 270 -0.56 3.44 1.90
N ARG A 271 -1.19 4.27 2.73
CA ARG A 271 -0.76 4.52 4.11
C ARG A 271 -0.79 3.26 4.98
N GLN A 272 -1.54 2.22 4.59
CA GLN A 272 -1.60 0.95 5.32
C GLN A 272 -0.30 0.13 5.21
N TRP A 273 0.58 0.45 4.28
CA TRP A 273 1.88 -0.22 4.14
C TRP A 273 2.93 0.25 5.14
N GLU A 274 2.70 1.40 5.74
CA GLU A 274 3.56 2.02 6.74
C GLU A 274 2.92 1.91 8.13
N ALA A 275 3.71 1.65 9.16
CA ALA A 275 3.23 1.75 10.54
C ALA A 275 2.70 3.17 10.81
N LYS A 276 1.63 3.28 11.59
CA LYS A 276 0.96 4.57 11.85
C LYS A 276 1.97 5.61 12.34
N ASN A 277 2.04 6.74 11.64
CA ASN A 277 2.93 7.86 11.95
C ASN A 277 4.44 7.51 11.96
N PHE A 278 4.85 6.41 11.34
CA PHE A 278 6.27 6.02 11.31
C PHE A 278 7.14 7.05 10.60
N ILE A 279 6.59 7.88 9.69
CA ILE A 279 7.29 9.03 9.11
C ILE A 279 7.90 9.95 10.19
N LEU A 280 7.27 10.09 11.35
CA LEU A 280 7.77 10.91 12.46
C LEU A 280 9.01 10.30 13.15
N GLN A 281 9.18 8.98 13.06
CA GLN A 281 10.32 8.24 13.59
C GLN A 281 11.37 7.95 12.49
N GLY A 282 10.95 7.99 11.23
CA GLY A 282 11.76 7.68 10.06
C GLY A 282 12.86 8.70 9.77
N PHE A 283 12.83 9.87 10.44
CA PHE A 283 13.83 10.93 10.28
C PHE A 283 13.87 11.83 11.53
N ASP A 284 15.03 12.48 11.80
CA ASP A 284 15.23 13.36 12.94
C ASP A 284 14.69 14.78 12.67
N TRP A 285 13.38 14.90 12.54
CA TRP A 285 12.68 16.14 12.20
C TRP A 285 12.93 17.25 13.22
N ALA A 286 13.04 16.91 14.51
CA ALA A 286 13.24 17.84 15.59
C ALA A 286 14.62 18.51 15.59
N ASP A 287 15.63 17.86 14.96
CA ASP A 287 16.99 18.37 14.88
C ASP A 287 17.18 19.42 13.78
N LEU A 288 16.18 19.58 12.93
CA LEU A 288 16.21 20.59 11.88
C LEU A 288 16.04 22.00 12.48
N PRO A 289 16.85 23.01 12.06
CA PRO A 289 16.71 24.39 12.50
C PRO A 289 15.32 25.00 12.25
N GLU A 290 14.95 25.99 13.04
CA GLU A 290 13.74 26.79 12.86
C GLU A 290 13.64 27.35 11.44
N GLY A 291 12.49 27.18 10.81
CA GLY A 291 12.23 27.60 9.44
C GLY A 291 12.85 26.73 8.36
N SER A 292 13.37 25.55 8.71
CA SER A 292 13.83 24.55 7.73
C SER A 292 12.72 24.19 6.76
N VAL A 293 13.11 23.95 5.49
CA VAL A 293 12.17 23.68 4.41
C VAL A 293 12.26 22.22 3.98
N LEU A 294 11.13 21.53 4.07
CA LEU A 294 10.89 20.21 3.49
C LEU A 294 10.22 20.37 2.13
N ILE A 295 10.80 19.77 1.10
CA ILE A 295 10.15 19.60 -0.21
C ILE A 295 9.73 18.14 -0.38
N ASP A 296 8.44 17.89 -0.45
CA ASP A 296 7.85 16.58 -0.72
C ASP A 296 7.66 16.44 -2.23
N VAL A 297 8.58 15.73 -2.87
CA VAL A 297 8.67 15.61 -4.34
C VAL A 297 7.77 14.49 -4.83
N GLY A 298 6.74 14.81 -5.61
CA GLY A 298 5.71 13.87 -6.01
C GLY A 298 4.77 13.53 -4.85
N GLY A 299 4.59 14.44 -3.88
CA GLY A 299 3.90 14.18 -2.61
C GLY A 299 2.39 13.98 -2.74
N GLY A 300 1.82 13.92 -3.96
CA GLY A 300 0.40 13.73 -4.19
C GLY A 300 -0.44 14.82 -3.53
N ILE A 301 -1.46 14.40 -2.82
CA ILE A 301 -2.30 15.34 -2.05
C ILE A 301 -1.69 15.77 -0.71
N GLY A 302 -0.44 15.36 -0.40
CA GLY A 302 0.32 15.85 0.76
C GLY A 302 -0.05 15.23 2.10
N GLY A 303 -0.67 14.06 2.09
CA GLY A 303 -1.16 13.46 3.33
C GLY A 303 -0.08 13.13 4.36
N THR A 304 1.10 12.68 3.94
CA THR A 304 2.26 12.45 4.82
C THR A 304 2.89 13.77 5.26
N SER A 305 2.98 14.73 4.35
CA SER A 305 3.46 16.08 4.61
C SER A 305 2.65 16.82 5.67
N ILE A 306 1.33 16.61 5.71
CA ILE A 306 0.45 17.17 6.76
C ILE A 306 0.84 16.62 8.13
N ILE A 307 1.08 15.31 8.26
CA ILE A 307 1.50 14.68 9.53
C ILE A 307 2.80 15.32 10.05
N VAL A 308 3.78 15.51 9.17
CA VAL A 308 5.05 16.18 9.53
C VAL A 308 4.83 17.64 9.92
N ALA A 309 4.01 18.38 9.14
CA ALA A 309 3.72 19.79 9.42
C ALA A 309 2.98 20.00 10.75
N GLU A 310 2.06 19.11 11.12
CA GLU A 310 1.35 19.16 12.40
C GLU A 310 2.27 18.87 13.58
N ALA A 311 3.11 17.83 13.46
CA ALA A 311 3.99 17.39 14.53
C ALA A 311 5.19 18.34 14.75
N HIS A 312 5.66 19.04 13.69
CA HIS A 312 6.86 19.88 13.73
C HIS A 312 6.57 21.33 13.31
N PRO A 313 6.06 22.18 14.24
CA PRO A 313 5.65 23.56 13.95
C PRO A 313 6.75 24.47 13.41
N HIS A 314 8.02 24.15 13.68
CA HIS A 314 9.18 24.92 13.22
C HIS A 314 9.52 24.73 11.74
N LEU A 315 8.91 23.73 11.07
CA LEU A 315 9.16 23.43 9.65
C LEU A 315 8.24 24.21 8.70
N ARG A 316 8.73 24.41 7.48
CA ARG A 316 7.96 24.83 6.31
C ARG A 316 7.91 23.66 5.32
N VAL A 317 6.72 23.27 4.88
CA VAL A 317 6.51 22.11 4.03
C VAL A 317 5.95 22.56 2.68
N VAL A 318 6.58 22.15 1.60
CA VAL A 318 6.11 22.40 0.24
C VAL A 318 5.92 21.05 -0.46
N VAL A 319 4.72 20.78 -0.89
CA VAL A 319 4.39 19.58 -1.67
C VAL A 319 4.48 19.92 -3.14
N GLU A 320 5.35 19.22 -3.87
CA GLU A 320 5.48 19.37 -5.32
C GLU A 320 4.82 18.17 -6.01
N ASP A 321 3.93 18.46 -6.98
CA ASP A 321 3.32 17.44 -7.84
C ASP A 321 2.87 18.09 -9.15
N ARG A 322 2.29 17.32 -10.07
CA ARG A 322 1.75 17.84 -11.34
C ARG A 322 0.53 18.74 -11.07
N GLU A 323 0.30 19.70 -11.96
CA GLU A 323 -0.76 20.71 -11.80
C GLU A 323 -2.17 20.12 -11.48
N PRO A 324 -2.65 19.04 -12.14
CA PRO A 324 -3.96 18.49 -11.80
C PRO A 324 -4.03 17.93 -10.38
N VAL A 325 -2.93 17.35 -9.89
CA VAL A 325 -2.82 16.78 -8.54
C VAL A 325 -2.79 17.91 -7.50
N VAL A 326 -2.01 18.95 -7.75
CA VAL A 326 -1.94 20.15 -6.89
C VAL A 326 -3.31 20.83 -6.77
N SER A 327 -4.01 21.01 -7.88
CA SER A 327 -5.37 21.59 -7.87
C SER A 327 -6.36 20.74 -7.07
N ALA A 328 -6.31 19.42 -7.21
CA ALA A 328 -7.13 18.48 -6.44
C ALA A 328 -6.78 18.52 -4.95
N ALA A 329 -5.47 18.59 -4.62
CA ALA A 329 -4.99 18.67 -3.23
C ALA A 329 -5.46 19.93 -2.52
N ILE A 330 -5.36 21.09 -3.16
CA ILE A 330 -5.84 22.37 -2.62
C ILE A 330 -7.35 22.32 -2.37
N SER A 331 -8.11 21.75 -3.30
CA SER A 331 -9.56 21.61 -3.15
C SER A 331 -9.94 20.68 -1.98
N ALA A 332 -9.24 19.55 -1.82
CA ALA A 332 -9.53 18.54 -0.81
C ALA A 332 -9.10 18.96 0.61
N TRP A 333 -7.91 19.54 0.73
CA TRP A 333 -7.27 19.79 2.03
C TRP A 333 -7.29 21.26 2.46
N GLY A 334 -7.43 22.20 1.51
CA GLY A 334 -7.44 23.63 1.82
C GLY A 334 -8.41 24.02 2.92
N PRO A 335 -9.70 23.66 2.86
CA PRO A 335 -10.66 23.96 3.92
C PRO A 335 -10.37 23.24 5.24
N ARG A 336 -9.93 21.97 5.17
CA ARG A 336 -9.72 21.13 6.36
C ARG A 336 -8.50 21.53 7.18
N TYR A 337 -7.43 21.99 6.52
CA TYR A 337 -6.15 22.36 7.12
C TYR A 337 -5.81 23.84 6.90
N ALA A 338 -6.84 24.70 6.81
CA ALA A 338 -6.70 26.13 6.56
C ALA A 338 -5.62 26.81 7.42
N PRO A 339 -5.48 26.54 8.73
CA PRO A 339 -4.44 27.17 9.55
C PRO A 339 -3.00 26.87 9.07
N LEU A 340 -2.74 25.69 8.52
CA LEU A 340 -1.42 25.33 7.98
C LEU A 340 -1.10 26.12 6.70
N PHE A 341 -2.11 26.31 5.85
CA PHE A 341 -1.96 27.04 4.59
C PHE A 341 -1.93 28.55 4.79
N GLU A 342 -2.79 29.08 5.65
CA GLU A 342 -2.88 30.51 5.97
C GLU A 342 -1.62 31.04 6.66
N SER A 343 -1.05 30.24 7.56
CA SER A 343 0.22 30.57 8.22
C SER A 343 1.45 30.46 7.29
N GLY A 344 1.29 29.94 6.08
CA GLY A 344 2.40 29.67 5.15
C GLY A 344 3.32 28.53 5.58
N ARG A 345 2.91 27.74 6.60
CA ARG A 345 3.68 26.57 7.04
C ARG A 345 3.61 25.42 6.04
N MET A 346 2.53 25.34 5.28
CA MET A 346 2.35 24.37 4.20
C MET A 346 1.92 25.09 2.93
N SER A 347 2.42 24.63 1.79
CA SER A 347 2.01 25.10 0.47
C SER A 347 2.17 24.01 -0.57
N TYR A 348 1.53 24.22 -1.73
CA TYR A 348 1.68 23.36 -2.91
C TYR A 348 2.38 24.12 -4.02
N ARG A 349 3.14 23.37 -4.83
CA ARG A 349 3.80 23.89 -6.02
C ARG A 349 3.63 22.91 -7.17
N ALA A 350 3.04 23.37 -8.27
CA ALA A 350 2.97 22.59 -9.49
C ALA A 350 4.34 22.45 -10.13
N ARG A 351 4.81 21.21 -10.28
CA ARG A 351 6.11 20.91 -10.85
C ARG A 351 6.18 19.49 -11.41
N ASP A 352 6.78 19.40 -12.61
CA ASP A 352 7.19 18.13 -13.20
C ASP A 352 8.70 17.95 -12.98
N PHE A 353 9.09 16.97 -12.17
CA PHE A 353 10.48 16.71 -11.82
C PHE A 353 11.33 16.23 -13.02
N PHE A 354 10.72 15.88 -14.17
CA PHE A 354 11.44 15.54 -15.40
C PHE A 354 11.71 16.71 -16.35
N ARG A 355 10.99 17.80 -16.23
CA ARG A 355 11.08 18.88 -17.22
C ARG A 355 12.25 19.84 -17.02
N ALA A 356 12.63 20.09 -15.78
CA ALA A 356 13.71 21.05 -15.46
C ALA A 356 14.49 20.62 -14.23
N PRO A 357 15.74 21.11 -14.03
CA PRO A 357 16.40 21.09 -12.74
C PRO A 357 15.53 21.74 -11.68
N TRP A 358 15.70 21.37 -10.40
CA TRP A 358 14.97 22.03 -9.33
C TRP A 358 15.38 23.51 -9.25
N ASP A 359 14.40 24.40 -9.27
CA ASP A 359 14.60 25.84 -9.28
C ASP A 359 14.16 26.45 -7.94
N PRO A 360 14.78 27.58 -7.52
CA PRO A 360 14.43 28.28 -6.29
C PRO A 360 12.93 28.62 -6.23
N LEU A 361 12.39 28.62 -5.02
CA LEU A 361 11.01 29.01 -4.75
C LEU A 361 10.93 30.14 -3.74
N THR A 362 9.93 31.00 -3.85
CA THR A 362 9.64 32.02 -2.86
C THR A 362 8.49 31.59 -1.98
N LEU A 363 8.72 31.53 -0.68
CA LEU A 363 7.73 31.23 0.34
C LEU A 363 6.77 32.41 0.53
N ARG A 364 5.63 32.20 1.20
CA ARG A 364 4.68 33.27 1.48
C ARG A 364 5.22 34.41 2.33
N ASP A 365 6.22 34.16 3.16
CA ASP A 365 6.94 35.15 3.96
C ASP A 365 7.94 36.01 3.16
N GLY A 366 8.04 35.80 1.84
CA GLY A 366 8.94 36.48 0.93
C GLY A 366 10.36 35.88 0.86
N ARG A 367 10.68 34.88 1.67
CA ARG A 367 11.98 34.22 1.67
C ARG A 367 12.14 33.35 0.44
N THR A 368 13.27 33.51 -0.27
CA THR A 368 13.63 32.66 -1.40
C THR A 368 14.46 31.48 -0.92
N VAL A 369 14.00 30.28 -1.22
CA VAL A 369 14.66 28.99 -0.92
C VAL A 369 15.44 28.58 -2.18
N THR A 370 16.77 28.63 -2.09
CA THR A 370 17.68 28.22 -3.17
C THR A 370 18.12 26.76 -3.03
N ALA A 371 18.06 26.21 -1.81
CA ALA A 371 18.27 24.80 -1.48
C ALA A 371 17.40 24.46 -0.26
N PRO A 372 16.62 23.42 -0.28
CA PRO A 372 15.84 23.01 0.89
C PRO A 372 16.70 22.31 1.92
N SER A 373 16.18 22.19 3.15
CA SER A 373 16.80 21.41 4.21
C SER A 373 16.64 19.89 3.94
N VAL A 374 15.47 19.50 3.43
CA VAL A 374 15.17 18.10 3.12
C VAL A 374 14.40 18.01 1.80
N PHE A 375 14.84 17.11 0.92
CA PHE A 375 14.03 16.56 -0.14
C PHE A 375 13.46 15.22 0.34
N MET A 376 12.16 15.02 0.23
CA MET A 376 11.48 13.75 0.51
C MET A 376 10.92 13.16 -0.78
N LEU A 377 11.16 11.87 -0.99
CA LEU A 377 10.59 11.05 -2.05
C LEU A 377 9.92 9.85 -1.37
N ARG A 378 8.59 9.77 -1.39
CA ARG A 378 7.85 8.69 -0.76
C ARG A 378 6.97 7.99 -1.77
N LEU A 379 7.21 6.70 -2.04
CA LEU A 379 6.56 5.93 -3.12
C LEU A 379 6.73 6.63 -4.47
N ILE A 380 7.97 7.01 -4.79
CA ILE A 380 8.31 7.67 -6.04
C ILE A 380 9.31 6.86 -6.85
N LEU A 381 10.45 6.47 -6.24
CA LEU A 381 11.51 5.80 -7.00
C LEU A 381 11.12 4.41 -7.47
N HIS A 382 10.13 3.80 -6.86
CA HIS A 382 9.60 2.51 -7.27
C HIS A 382 8.73 2.54 -8.53
N ASP A 383 8.22 3.72 -8.91
CA ASP A 383 7.42 3.93 -10.14
C ASP A 383 8.27 4.15 -11.39
N TRP A 384 9.60 4.27 -11.23
CA TRP A 384 10.49 4.69 -12.30
C TRP A 384 11.63 3.70 -12.51
N SER A 385 12.06 3.57 -13.77
CA SER A 385 13.29 2.83 -14.10
C SER A 385 14.48 3.39 -13.32
N ASP A 386 15.54 2.57 -13.14
CA ASP A 386 16.76 3.04 -12.45
C ASP A 386 17.38 4.25 -13.15
N ASP A 387 17.27 4.36 -14.48
CA ASP A 387 17.77 5.51 -15.23
C ASP A 387 16.93 6.76 -15.00
N ASP A 388 15.60 6.64 -14.97
CA ASP A 388 14.72 7.77 -14.67
C ASP A 388 14.80 8.18 -13.20
N SER A 389 14.88 7.24 -12.29
CA SER A 389 15.15 7.49 -10.86
C SER A 389 16.47 8.25 -10.68
N ARG A 390 17.54 7.86 -11.39
CA ARG A 390 18.83 8.57 -11.38
C ARG A 390 18.68 10.00 -11.92
N ARG A 391 17.90 10.22 -12.97
CA ARG A 391 17.62 11.56 -13.51
C ARG A 391 16.91 12.45 -12.48
N ILE A 392 15.90 11.94 -11.78
CA ILE A 392 15.22 12.66 -10.69
C ILE A 392 16.24 13.04 -9.63
N LEU A 393 16.95 12.05 -9.09
CA LEU A 393 17.92 12.21 -8.02
C LEU A 393 19.06 13.18 -8.36
N THR A 394 19.60 13.12 -9.59
CA THR A 394 20.65 14.04 -10.07
C THR A 394 20.17 15.48 -10.11
N ARG A 395 18.90 15.71 -10.47
CA ARG A 395 18.32 17.05 -10.48
C ARG A 395 18.13 17.63 -9.09
N LEU A 396 17.72 16.81 -8.13
CA LEU A 396 17.63 17.19 -6.73
C LEU A 396 19.04 17.45 -6.16
N ARG A 397 20.02 16.62 -6.56
CA ARG A 397 21.42 16.77 -6.15
C ARG A 397 22.01 18.12 -6.63
N ALA A 398 21.69 18.56 -7.83
CA ALA A 398 22.16 19.82 -8.37
C ALA A 398 21.65 21.06 -7.58
N ALA A 399 20.52 20.93 -6.88
CA ALA A 399 19.95 21.97 -6.02
C ALA A 399 20.34 21.83 -4.54
N ALA A 400 21.01 20.73 -4.18
CA ALA A 400 21.37 20.44 -2.79
C ALA A 400 22.65 21.18 -2.37
N ARG A 401 22.68 21.59 -1.11
CA ARG A 401 23.87 22.03 -0.40
C ARG A 401 24.43 20.90 0.48
N PRO A 402 25.65 21.02 1.01
CA PRO A 402 26.21 19.97 1.88
C PRO A 402 25.32 19.57 3.07
N GLU A 403 24.50 20.51 3.58
CA GLU A 403 23.60 20.32 4.72
C GLU A 403 22.25 19.69 4.31
N THR A 404 21.92 19.72 3.02
CA THR A 404 20.65 19.18 2.52
C THR A 404 20.59 17.66 2.76
N LYS A 405 19.47 17.18 3.24
CA LYS A 405 19.18 15.75 3.39
C LYS A 405 18.25 15.28 2.29
N LEU A 406 18.44 14.05 1.86
CA LEU A 406 17.47 13.32 1.04
C LEU A 406 16.86 12.23 1.90
N LEU A 407 15.54 12.17 1.95
CA LEU A 407 14.76 11.14 2.63
C LEU A 407 13.94 10.37 1.60
N VAL A 408 14.20 9.07 1.48
CA VAL A 408 13.45 8.17 0.58
C VAL A 408 12.63 7.21 1.42
N GLY A 409 11.32 7.19 1.24
CA GLY A 409 10.39 6.26 1.89
C GLY A 409 9.82 5.27 0.87
N ASP A 410 10.32 4.05 0.86
CA ASP A 410 9.90 2.98 -0.07
C ASP A 410 9.90 1.61 0.64
N LEU A 411 9.34 0.60 -0.01
CA LEU A 411 9.56 -0.78 0.37
C LEU A 411 10.98 -1.19 -0.01
N LEU A 412 11.69 -1.79 0.93
CA LEU A 412 13.03 -2.32 0.72
C LEU A 412 12.95 -3.84 0.87
N LEU A 413 13.08 -4.55 -0.25
CA LEU A 413 12.84 -5.99 -0.32
C LEU A 413 14.12 -6.80 -0.11
N PRO A 414 14.31 -7.48 1.04
CA PRO A 414 15.44 -8.39 1.20
C PRO A 414 15.27 -9.65 0.34
N PHE A 415 16.38 -10.35 0.09
CA PHE A 415 16.33 -11.64 -0.58
C PHE A 415 15.60 -12.70 0.26
N ALA A 416 15.05 -13.72 -0.41
CA ALA A 416 14.43 -14.87 0.27
C ALA A 416 15.47 -15.85 0.86
N CYS A 417 16.75 -15.64 0.64
CA CYS A 417 17.89 -16.38 1.21
C CYS A 417 18.77 -15.44 2.04
N ARG A 418 19.63 -16.01 2.88
CA ARG A 418 20.69 -15.24 3.53
C ARG A 418 21.74 -14.88 2.49
N ASP A 419 22.26 -13.66 2.57
CA ASP A 419 23.42 -13.27 1.79
C ASP A 419 24.69 -13.72 2.56
N ASP A 420 25.47 -14.61 1.97
CA ASP A 420 26.71 -15.11 2.58
C ASP A 420 27.77 -13.99 2.68
N ALA A 421 27.62 -12.88 1.96
CA ALA A 421 28.48 -11.70 2.10
C ALA A 421 28.37 -11.02 3.48
N ASP A 422 27.24 -11.21 4.19
CA ASP A 422 27.05 -10.69 5.57
C ASP A 422 27.70 -11.58 6.65
N ALA A 423 28.29 -12.72 6.27
CA ALA A 423 28.89 -13.68 7.22
C ALA A 423 30.23 -13.24 7.78
N ASP A 424 30.85 -12.16 7.26
CA ASP A 424 32.10 -11.63 7.80
C ASP A 424 31.81 -10.63 8.94
N THR A 425 31.58 -11.19 10.12
CA THR A 425 31.06 -10.52 11.34
C THR A 425 32.08 -9.59 12.03
N SER A 426 33.18 -9.23 11.40
CA SER A 426 34.26 -8.42 12.02
C SER A 426 34.09 -6.91 11.81
N ALA A 427 33.21 -6.45 10.92
CA ALA A 427 32.95 -5.03 10.68
C ALA A 427 31.55 -4.63 11.21
N SER A 428 31.40 -3.39 11.66
CA SER A 428 30.08 -2.83 11.97
C SER A 428 29.17 -2.95 10.75
N PRO A 429 27.88 -3.37 10.93
CA PRO A 429 26.98 -3.50 9.80
C PRO A 429 26.93 -2.22 8.96
N SER A 430 27.12 -2.34 7.66
CA SER A 430 26.91 -1.23 6.75
C SER A 430 25.44 -0.81 6.77
N PRO A 431 25.10 0.50 6.68
CA PRO A 431 23.72 0.94 6.49
C PRO A 431 23.03 0.31 5.27
N ALA A 432 23.80 -0.24 4.34
CA ALA A 432 23.33 -0.95 3.16
C ALA A 432 23.14 -2.47 3.36
N ALA A 433 23.48 -3.02 4.54
CA ALA A 433 23.30 -4.44 4.81
C ALA A 433 21.82 -4.84 4.84
N GLU A 434 21.51 -6.02 4.28
CA GLU A 434 20.14 -6.53 4.27
C GLU A 434 19.81 -7.20 5.61
N PRO A 435 18.75 -6.76 6.33
CA PRO A 435 18.38 -7.38 7.58
C PRO A 435 17.68 -8.72 7.35
N SER A 436 18.00 -9.72 8.18
CA SER A 436 17.13 -10.88 8.36
C SER A 436 15.99 -10.51 9.32
N PHE A 437 14.75 -10.69 8.90
CA PHE A 437 13.57 -10.51 9.75
C PHE A 437 13.21 -11.78 10.52
N ALA A 438 13.75 -12.93 10.09
CA ALA A 438 13.54 -14.20 10.77
C ALA A 438 14.38 -14.26 12.05
N PRO A 439 13.83 -14.79 13.17
CA PRO A 439 14.61 -15.05 14.38
C PRO A 439 15.79 -15.98 14.09
N ASP A 440 16.90 -15.79 14.79
CA ASP A 440 18.09 -16.61 14.63
C ASP A 440 17.79 -18.09 14.89
N GLY A 441 18.33 -18.95 14.02
CA GLY A 441 18.13 -20.40 14.10
C GLY A 441 16.72 -20.88 13.77
N SER A 442 15.77 -19.97 13.42
CA SER A 442 14.44 -20.38 13.00
C SER A 442 14.44 -20.96 11.58
N PRO A 443 13.47 -21.81 11.22
CA PRO A 443 13.34 -22.33 9.86
C PRO A 443 12.64 -21.35 8.90
N LEU A 444 12.34 -20.13 9.33
CA LEU A 444 11.69 -19.13 8.50
C LEU A 444 12.65 -18.58 7.44
N LEU A 445 12.11 -18.16 6.31
CA LEU A 445 12.87 -17.40 5.32
C LEU A 445 13.31 -16.05 5.92
N PRO A 446 14.50 -15.53 5.59
CA PRO A 446 15.00 -14.24 6.08
C PRO A 446 14.03 -13.08 5.88
N ASN A 447 13.27 -13.09 4.79
CA ASN A 447 12.25 -12.10 4.44
C ASN A 447 10.86 -12.37 5.03
N LEU A 448 10.70 -13.38 5.89
CA LEU A 448 9.44 -13.89 6.45
C LEU A 448 8.45 -14.47 5.42
N GLY A 449 8.84 -14.71 4.18
CA GLY A 449 8.02 -15.40 3.18
C GLY A 449 6.58 -14.86 3.08
N LYS A 450 5.57 -15.70 3.38
CA LYS A 450 4.14 -15.32 3.31
C LYS A 450 3.79 -14.12 4.20
N GLY A 451 4.52 -13.88 5.28
CA GLY A 451 4.30 -12.72 6.18
C GLY A 451 4.58 -11.37 5.51
N ASN A 452 5.45 -11.35 4.50
CA ASN A 452 5.83 -10.15 3.75
C ASN A 452 5.56 -10.26 2.25
N VAL A 453 4.79 -11.25 1.80
CA VAL A 453 4.54 -11.52 0.37
C VAL A 453 3.96 -10.30 -0.38
N HIS A 454 3.22 -9.43 0.32
CA HIS A 454 2.60 -8.24 -0.27
C HIS A 454 3.61 -7.29 -0.93
N GLY A 455 4.82 -7.15 -0.38
CA GLY A 455 5.87 -6.34 -0.98
C GLY A 455 6.35 -6.91 -2.32
N TYR A 456 6.51 -8.23 -2.39
CA TYR A 456 6.92 -8.92 -3.64
C TYR A 456 5.82 -8.92 -4.69
N LEU A 457 4.54 -8.96 -4.28
CA LEU A 457 3.41 -8.77 -5.19
C LEU A 457 3.37 -7.35 -5.75
N LEU A 458 3.69 -6.35 -4.90
CA LEU A 458 3.80 -4.96 -5.35
C LEU A 458 4.96 -4.77 -6.33
N ASP A 459 6.10 -5.42 -6.10
CA ASP A 459 7.25 -5.40 -7.02
C ASP A 459 6.85 -5.87 -8.43
N ILE A 460 6.17 -7.01 -8.54
CA ILE A 460 5.62 -7.50 -9.81
C ILE A 460 4.60 -6.51 -10.40
N MET A 461 3.83 -5.83 -9.55
CA MET A 461 2.91 -4.79 -9.98
C MET A 461 3.64 -3.60 -10.59
N MET A 462 4.70 -3.11 -9.95
CA MET A 462 5.53 -2.02 -10.48
C MET A 462 6.16 -2.41 -11.81
N MET A 463 6.67 -3.63 -11.93
CA MET A 463 7.17 -4.17 -13.20
C MET A 463 6.08 -4.18 -14.29
N GLY A 464 4.87 -4.64 -13.96
CA GLY A 464 3.76 -4.75 -14.90
C GLY A 464 3.22 -3.41 -15.40
N MET A 465 3.14 -2.41 -14.53
CA MET A 465 2.55 -1.11 -14.84
C MET A 465 3.57 -0.10 -15.39
N PHE A 466 4.76 -0.06 -14.83
CA PHE A 466 5.71 1.03 -15.01
C PHE A 466 7.04 0.58 -15.63
N ASN A 467 7.26 -0.73 -15.79
CA ASN A 467 8.59 -1.30 -16.09
C ASN A 467 9.64 -0.85 -15.03
N ALA A 468 9.21 -0.78 -13.79
CA ALA A 468 9.96 -0.36 -12.62
C ALA A 468 9.99 -1.47 -11.57
N ARG A 469 10.52 -1.23 -10.38
CA ARG A 469 10.67 -2.28 -9.37
C ARG A 469 10.89 -1.71 -7.97
N GLU A 470 10.55 -2.50 -6.98
CA GLU A 470 11.03 -2.32 -5.62
C GLU A 470 12.54 -2.67 -5.58
N LYS A 471 13.22 -2.22 -4.55
CA LYS A 471 14.69 -2.35 -4.45
C LYS A 471 15.08 -2.99 -3.13
N THR A 472 16.21 -3.69 -3.13
CA THR A 472 16.90 -4.07 -1.89
C THR A 472 17.54 -2.81 -1.27
N THR A 473 18.00 -2.87 -0.02
CA THR A 473 18.73 -1.78 0.62
C THR A 473 20.03 -1.47 -0.13
N ALA A 474 20.73 -2.51 -0.57
CA ALA A 474 21.97 -2.40 -1.33
C ALA A 474 21.73 -1.72 -2.69
N GLU A 475 20.69 -2.13 -3.42
CA GLU A 475 20.31 -1.53 -4.72
C GLU A 475 19.88 -0.08 -4.57
N MET A 476 19.08 0.25 -3.54
CA MET A 476 18.70 1.64 -3.23
C MET A 476 19.96 2.48 -2.93
N SER A 477 20.87 1.96 -2.11
CA SER A 477 22.13 2.65 -1.78
C SER A 477 23.00 2.88 -3.02
N ALA A 478 23.11 1.89 -3.90
CA ALA A 478 23.86 2.01 -5.15
C ALA A 478 23.22 3.03 -6.11
N LEU A 479 21.91 3.02 -6.24
CA LEU A 479 21.16 4.00 -7.05
C LEU A 479 21.39 5.42 -6.53
N LEU A 480 21.23 5.65 -5.23
CA LEU A 480 21.45 6.95 -4.60
C LEU A 480 22.88 7.43 -4.80
N LEU A 481 23.87 6.57 -4.55
CA LEU A 481 25.28 6.89 -4.73
C LEU A 481 25.59 7.25 -6.19
N SER A 482 25.02 6.55 -7.16
CA SER A 482 25.20 6.83 -8.59
C SER A 482 24.72 8.21 -9.02
N ALA A 483 23.84 8.83 -8.21
CA ALA A 483 23.30 10.17 -8.42
C ALA A 483 23.93 11.23 -7.49
N GLY A 484 25.01 10.90 -6.77
CA GLY A 484 25.74 11.81 -5.88
C GLY A 484 25.13 11.94 -4.47
N TRP A 485 24.40 10.91 -4.01
CA TRP A 485 23.84 10.84 -2.67
C TRP A 485 24.40 9.63 -1.91
N LYS A 486 25.00 9.84 -0.76
CA LYS A 486 25.54 8.78 0.10
C LYS A 486 24.54 8.49 1.22
N VAL A 487 24.13 7.23 1.32
CA VAL A 487 23.26 6.76 2.42
C VAL A 487 24.00 6.86 3.74
N THR A 488 23.34 7.42 4.75
CA THR A 488 23.87 7.58 6.11
C THR A 488 23.06 6.80 7.14
N ASP A 489 21.78 6.53 6.87
CA ASP A 489 20.90 5.83 7.79
C ASP A 489 19.75 5.14 7.03
N VAL A 490 19.26 4.01 7.56
CA VAL A 490 18.07 3.31 7.08
C VAL A 490 17.24 2.90 8.29
N ARG A 491 16.07 3.49 8.46
CA ARG A 491 15.15 3.20 9.57
C ARG A 491 13.99 2.34 9.10
N ARG A 492 13.72 1.27 9.83
CA ARG A 492 12.61 0.33 9.60
C ARG A 492 11.96 -0.03 10.93
N THR A 493 10.67 -0.34 10.91
CA THR A 493 10.07 -1.06 12.03
C THR A 493 10.40 -2.56 11.94
N PRO A 494 10.56 -3.25 13.07
CA PRO A 494 10.90 -4.67 13.09
C PRO A 494 9.95 -5.51 12.23
N GLY A 495 10.51 -6.35 11.36
CA GLY A 495 9.75 -7.25 10.48
C GLY A 495 8.97 -6.54 9.35
N ASN A 496 9.13 -5.21 9.17
CA ASN A 496 8.46 -4.46 8.12
C ASN A 496 9.39 -4.21 6.92
N LEU A 497 8.84 -4.34 5.71
CA LEU A 497 9.54 -4.01 4.48
C LEU A 497 9.68 -2.50 4.27
N TRP A 498 8.77 -1.70 4.83
CA TRP A 498 8.83 -0.25 4.73
C TRP A 498 10.05 0.31 5.42
N GLY A 499 10.78 1.18 4.72
CA GLY A 499 11.96 1.84 5.27
C GLY A 499 12.10 3.29 4.84
N TYR A 500 12.69 4.09 5.73
CA TYR A 500 13.16 5.45 5.42
C TYR A 500 14.66 5.46 5.28
N THR A 501 15.15 5.75 4.08
CA THR A 501 16.57 5.87 3.75
C THR A 501 16.97 7.34 3.75
N THR A 502 17.88 7.72 4.64
CA THR A 502 18.46 9.06 4.69
C THR A 502 19.80 9.10 3.96
N ALA A 503 19.99 10.09 3.10
CA ALA A 503 21.23 10.29 2.37
C ALA A 503 21.68 11.75 2.38
N VAL A 504 22.99 11.95 2.16
CA VAL A 504 23.64 13.27 2.08
C VAL A 504 24.34 13.45 0.74
N PRO A 505 24.52 14.69 0.27
CA PRO A 505 25.27 14.98 -0.95
C PRO A 505 26.74 14.56 -0.84
N VAL A 506 27.31 14.00 -1.93
CA VAL A 506 28.73 13.69 -2.08
C VAL A 506 29.26 14.20 -3.41
#